data_736bf5ce862b5c2909e6f25062052bcf
#
_entry.id   736bf5ce862b5c2909e6f25062052bcf
#
_cell.length_a   1.000
_cell.length_b   1.000
_cell.length_c   1.000
_cell.angle_alpha   90.00
_cell.angle_beta   90.00
_cell.angle_gamma   90.00
#
_symmetry.space_group_name_H-M   'P 1'
#
loop_
_entity.id
_entity.type
_entity.pdbx_description
1 polymer ?
#
loop_
_entity_poly.entity_id
_entity_poly.type
_entity_poly.pdbx_seq_one_letter_code
_entity_poly.pdbx_strand_id
1 'polypeptide(L)'
;MSLKNIIKKFTLMLMLGVVTAFASCSSKEDQIPSDKGALLNVGIVGIEDVVTKGVARAVSNADANNNGTTHAKPIVSLGDVDALIDTQEGSISEADQTTRVVQKAENAATKASSTGLKAASSTMDTGVKFRLVIYDNTNTAVYNQEVTSGVNPQIQLVAYKPYTWYAVSLNEKTTSMPNVTSAGVMARSSLANKDVLHASGSFNAVDGANYLNIVFKRMTARIQARLNVRGLFGTIENSTSMSLVKGSNNATVLQTGDFNILTGQFTNVTDVNSVVLASAMVEDSSNPAGTVKIANFFTVNTTAIPANSLKIKFNTLKVTLDDARVRTFNANTYTFPDAYTPTIGSTYAVNIRLIESPVKVKGVLWARSNLIYDPSHADSYRLKSNPGGSTAATKDTEFWNWKSATPTGASGNSDPCLAVYPAGTWRMSTKQDWESIGQPNDKKEILGLLWGAQYAYLWDRDSDNPANSAYDDNNLTLSFGGYRTKASSLGGSSVSGSPAGVLLGALAAGECHYWTSDNYDTNNAYAVKSSFTRVAWLFSWGNVTYPHLDKMEGRNIRCVRQIVNN
;
A
#
# COMPACT_ATOMS: atom_id res chain seq x y z
N MET A 1 10.21 -66.19 -10.21
CA MET A 1 11.47 -66.32 -9.45
C MET A 1 11.49 -65.28 -8.35
N SER A 2 11.48 -65.73 -7.12
CA SER A 2 11.15 -64.99 -5.89
C SER A 2 12.31 -64.11 -5.41
N LEU A 3 11.97 -62.89 -4.99
CA LEU A 3 12.82 -61.81 -4.44
C LEU A 3 13.65 -62.20 -3.19
N LYS A 4 13.49 -63.45 -2.70
CA LYS A 4 14.23 -63.99 -1.51
C LYS A 4 15.64 -64.47 -1.79
N ASN A 5 16.08 -64.61 -3.05
CA ASN A 5 17.39 -65.16 -3.39
C ASN A 5 18.46 -64.08 -3.69
N ILE A 6 18.12 -62.81 -3.66
CA ILE A 6 19.07 -61.70 -3.91
C ILE A 6 19.68 -61.18 -2.59
N ILE A 7 18.98 -61.31 -1.48
CA ILE A 7 19.44 -60.77 -0.18
C ILE A 7 20.49 -61.66 0.52
N LYS A 8 20.57 -62.94 0.16
CA LYS A 8 21.55 -63.87 0.79
C LYS A 8 22.96 -63.84 0.21
N LYS A 9 23.21 -63.13 -0.89
CA LYS A 9 24.56 -63.04 -1.48
C LYS A 9 25.32 -61.74 -1.15
N PHE A 10 24.70 -60.77 -0.49
CA PHE A 10 25.33 -59.49 -0.11
C PHE A 10 25.86 -59.46 1.34
N THR A 11 25.49 -60.45 2.18
CA THR A 11 25.87 -60.47 3.60
C THR A 11 27.14 -61.29 3.87
N LEU A 12 27.75 -61.89 2.87
CA LEU A 12 28.93 -62.73 3.05
C LEU A 12 30.25 -62.13 2.50
N MET A 13 30.24 -60.83 2.10
CA MET A 13 31.44 -60.17 1.57
C MET A 13 31.92 -58.98 2.41
N LEU A 14 31.38 -58.82 3.63
CA LEU A 14 31.70 -57.68 4.52
C LEU A 14 32.34 -58.15 5.86
N MET A 15 32.89 -59.36 5.94
CA MET A 15 33.57 -59.90 7.16
C MET A 15 34.92 -60.50 6.91
N LEU A 16 35.74 -59.95 5.99
CA LEU A 16 37.10 -60.35 5.89
C LEU A 16 38.03 -59.19 5.51
N GLY A 17 38.32 -58.32 6.47
CA GLY A 17 39.17 -57.14 6.20
C GLY A 17 39.51 -56.33 7.43
N VAL A 18 39.53 -56.90 8.61
CA VAL A 18 40.08 -56.24 9.80
C VAL A 18 41.06 -57.25 10.46
N VAL A 19 42.32 -57.17 10.14
CA VAL A 19 43.51 -57.42 10.98
C VAL A 19 44.71 -57.08 10.11
N THR A 20 45.50 -56.16 10.47
CA THR A 20 46.90 -55.88 10.42
C THR A 20 47.21 -54.44 10.11
N ALA A 21 47.66 -53.75 11.10
CA ALA A 21 48.87 -52.94 11.13
C ALA A 21 48.92 -52.05 12.36
N PHE A 22 49.26 -52.58 13.48
CA PHE A 22 49.98 -51.82 14.51
C PHE A 22 51.46 -52.06 14.25
N ALA A 23 52.17 -51.01 13.90
CA ALA A 23 53.53 -50.67 14.27
C ALA A 23 54.08 -49.59 13.32
N SER A 24 54.25 -48.41 13.80
CA SER A 24 55.54 -47.72 13.77
C SER A 24 55.37 -46.33 14.34
N CYS A 25 55.77 -46.17 15.60
CA CYS A 25 56.17 -44.86 16.09
C CYS A 25 57.52 -44.54 15.43
N SER A 26 57.52 -43.51 14.59
CA SER A 26 58.73 -42.77 14.28
C SER A 26 58.40 -41.28 14.48
N SER A 27 59.01 -40.70 15.51
CA SER A 27 59.12 -39.30 15.74
C SER A 27 59.69 -38.63 14.49
N LYS A 28 58.86 -37.93 13.74
CA LYS A 28 59.28 -36.89 12.79
C LYS A 28 58.94 -35.57 13.38
N GLU A 29 59.97 -34.74 13.47
CA GLU A 29 59.91 -33.32 13.76
C GLU A 29 58.69 -32.63 13.08
N ASP A 30 57.98 -31.81 13.86
CA ASP A 30 56.91 -30.96 13.41
C ASP A 30 57.43 -29.99 12.33
N GLN A 31 57.42 -30.43 11.10
CA GLN A 31 57.27 -29.48 9.99
C GLN A 31 55.81 -29.08 9.98
N ILE A 32 55.54 -27.86 10.44
CA ILE A 32 54.27 -27.19 10.28
C ILE A 32 53.95 -27.21 8.77
N PRO A 33 52.91 -27.97 8.32
CA PRO A 33 52.52 -27.91 6.91
C PRO A 33 52.03 -26.51 6.63
N SER A 34 52.72 -25.79 5.76
CA SER A 34 52.49 -24.39 5.43
C SER A 34 51.19 -24.11 4.66
N ASP A 35 50.32 -25.13 4.43
CA ASP A 35 49.11 -24.96 3.62
C ASP A 35 47.92 -25.84 4.09
N LYS A 36 47.54 -25.76 5.37
CA LYS A 36 46.26 -26.31 5.79
C LYS A 36 45.14 -25.39 5.29
N GLY A 37 44.20 -25.96 4.57
CA GLY A 37 43.07 -25.20 3.96
C GLY A 37 41.99 -24.89 4.98
N ALA A 38 41.53 -23.64 5.03
CA ALA A 38 40.36 -23.22 5.74
C ALA A 38 39.23 -22.98 4.75
N LEU A 39 38.07 -23.60 4.96
CA LEU A 39 36.87 -23.40 4.15
C LEU A 39 35.93 -22.45 4.88
N LEU A 40 35.73 -21.24 4.37
CA LEU A 40 34.80 -20.27 4.94
C LEU A 40 33.42 -20.43 4.35
N ASN A 41 32.43 -20.72 5.19
CA ASN A 41 31.02 -20.74 4.90
C ASN A 41 30.41 -19.38 5.30
N VAL A 42 29.64 -18.75 4.41
CA VAL A 42 29.05 -17.41 4.63
C VAL A 42 27.55 -17.52 4.74
N GLY A 43 27.00 -17.01 5.83
CA GLY A 43 25.57 -16.90 6.08
C GLY A 43 25.16 -15.46 6.39
N ILE A 44 23.94 -15.08 5.99
CA ILE A 44 23.34 -13.80 6.37
C ILE A 44 22.32 -14.05 7.48
N VAL A 45 22.50 -13.38 8.63
CA VAL A 45 21.57 -13.44 9.76
C VAL A 45 20.42 -12.46 9.55
N GLY A 46 20.71 -11.24 9.04
CA GLY A 46 19.69 -10.23 8.77
C GLY A 46 20.23 -8.81 8.79
N ILE A 47 19.31 -7.85 8.95
CA ILE A 47 19.56 -6.42 8.97
C ILE A 47 19.21 -5.89 10.37
N GLU A 48 20.14 -5.21 11.02
CA GLU A 48 19.90 -4.49 12.28
C GLU A 48 19.24 -3.14 11.95
N ASP A 49 17.97 -2.95 12.37
CA ASP A 49 17.32 -1.65 12.33
C ASP A 49 17.57 -0.92 13.66
N VAL A 50 17.95 0.34 13.58
CA VAL A 50 18.03 1.18 14.77
C VAL A 50 16.60 1.53 15.19
N VAL A 51 16.14 0.92 16.27
CA VAL A 51 14.93 1.38 16.95
C VAL A 51 15.32 2.64 17.69
N THR A 52 15.10 3.80 17.08
CA THR A 52 15.11 5.05 17.86
C THR A 52 14.04 4.91 18.92
N LYS A 53 14.42 5.03 20.20
CA LYS A 53 13.47 5.32 21.27
C LYS A 53 13.01 6.78 21.08
N GLY A 54 12.36 7.03 19.95
CA GLY A 54 11.61 8.24 19.74
C GLY A 54 10.47 8.23 20.72
N VAL A 55 10.21 9.36 21.33
CA VAL A 55 8.97 9.62 22.05
C VAL A 55 7.86 9.22 21.09
N ALA A 56 7.33 7.99 21.25
CA ALA A 56 6.08 7.63 20.67
C ALA A 56 5.14 8.73 21.15
N ARG A 57 4.85 9.71 20.32
CA ARG A 57 3.59 10.39 20.40
C ARG A 57 2.60 9.29 20.12
N ALA A 58 2.19 8.65 21.19
CA ALA A 58 1.10 7.72 21.20
C ALA A 58 -0.08 8.49 20.57
N VAL A 59 -0.29 8.29 19.29
CA VAL A 59 -1.65 8.15 18.82
C VAL A 59 -2.08 6.91 19.57
N SER A 60 -2.77 7.13 20.68
CA SER A 60 -3.19 6.13 21.62
C SER A 60 -3.84 5.00 20.82
N ASN A 61 -3.21 3.81 20.81
CA ASN A 61 -3.89 2.56 20.52
C ASN A 61 -4.86 2.24 21.68
N ALA A 62 -5.60 3.25 22.15
CA ALA A 62 -6.61 3.14 23.19
C ALA A 62 -7.97 2.70 22.64
N ASP A 63 -8.06 2.34 21.34
CA ASP A 63 -9.37 2.05 20.73
C ASP A 63 -9.54 0.63 20.21
N ALA A 64 -8.79 -0.34 20.75
CA ALA A 64 -9.14 -1.74 20.51
C ALA A 64 -10.33 -2.23 21.36
N ASN A 65 -10.82 -1.43 22.31
CA ASN A 65 -11.90 -1.85 23.23
C ASN A 65 -12.74 -0.67 23.77
N ASN A 66 -13.19 0.27 22.92
CA ASN A 66 -14.24 1.18 23.38
C ASN A 66 -15.34 1.35 22.33
N ASN A 67 -16.53 0.96 22.72
CA ASN A 67 -17.80 1.31 22.08
C ASN A 67 -17.89 2.83 21.86
N GLY A 68 -17.80 3.25 20.58
CA GLY A 68 -18.38 4.49 20.09
C GLY A 68 -17.64 5.78 20.47
N THR A 69 -16.62 6.11 19.75
CA THR A 69 -16.29 7.41 19.10
C THR A 69 -14.93 7.26 18.42
N THR A 70 -14.92 6.78 17.19
CA THR A 70 -13.73 6.87 16.33
C THR A 70 -13.48 8.34 16.05
N HIS A 71 -12.44 8.92 16.64
CA HIS A 71 -11.94 10.21 16.19
C HIS A 71 -11.46 10.06 14.74
N ALA A 72 -12.28 10.47 13.81
CA ALA A 72 -11.92 10.41 12.40
C ALA A 72 -10.71 11.32 12.16
N LYS A 73 -9.67 10.75 11.56
CA LYS A 73 -8.47 11.49 11.18
C LYS A 73 -8.85 12.61 10.21
N PRO A 74 -8.23 13.80 10.27
CA PRO A 74 -8.57 14.90 9.39
C PRO A 74 -8.31 14.50 7.93
N ILE A 75 -9.29 14.76 7.08
CA ILE A 75 -9.17 14.58 5.65
C ILE A 75 -8.49 15.82 5.06
N VAL A 76 -7.44 15.60 4.28
CA VAL A 76 -6.68 16.64 3.60
C VAL A 76 -7.07 16.65 2.12
N SER A 77 -7.45 17.80 1.58
CA SER A 77 -7.65 17.95 0.14
C SER A 77 -6.30 18.10 -0.58
N LEU A 78 -6.09 17.29 -1.59
CA LEU A 78 -4.90 17.29 -2.45
C LEU A 78 -5.25 17.67 -3.90
N GLY A 79 -6.28 18.47 -4.12
CA GLY A 79 -6.75 18.84 -5.46
C GLY A 79 -7.86 17.91 -5.95
N ASP A 80 -7.59 17.11 -6.98
CA ASP A 80 -8.57 16.17 -7.55
C ASP A 80 -8.89 14.99 -6.62
N VAL A 81 -8.07 14.75 -5.59
CA VAL A 81 -8.26 13.69 -4.59
C VAL A 81 -8.21 14.25 -3.18
N ASP A 82 -8.89 13.59 -2.26
CA ASP A 82 -8.68 13.78 -0.84
C ASP A 82 -7.80 12.66 -0.28
N ALA A 83 -7.21 12.87 0.90
CA ALA A 83 -6.38 11.88 1.55
C ALA A 83 -6.57 11.84 3.06
N LEU A 84 -6.48 10.64 3.62
CA LEU A 84 -6.21 10.41 5.03
C LEU A 84 -4.72 10.12 5.17
N ILE A 85 -4.00 10.99 5.88
CA ILE A 85 -2.54 10.88 6.02
C ILE A 85 -2.19 10.68 7.48
N ASP A 86 -1.36 9.69 7.73
CA ASP A 86 -0.77 9.42 9.02
C ASP A 86 0.73 9.09 8.89
N THR A 87 1.47 9.41 9.93
CA THR A 87 2.91 9.20 10.00
C THR A 87 3.25 8.34 11.20
N GLN A 88 4.29 7.55 11.07
CA GLN A 88 4.80 6.74 12.17
C GLN A 88 6.32 6.56 12.07
N GLU A 89 6.99 6.37 13.20
CA GLU A 89 8.36 5.88 13.23
C GLU A 89 8.35 4.35 13.10
N GLY A 90 9.26 3.81 12.32
CA GLY A 90 9.34 2.40 11.98
C GLY A 90 8.71 2.05 10.64
N SER A 91 8.84 0.80 10.22
CA SER A 91 8.29 0.28 8.94
C SER A 91 6.77 0.17 8.97
N ILE A 92 6.13 0.35 7.81
CA ILE A 92 4.66 0.28 7.66
C ILE A 92 4.16 -1.17 7.52
N SER A 93 5.03 -2.16 7.36
CA SER A 93 4.60 -3.54 7.09
C SER A 93 3.73 -4.09 8.23
N GLU A 94 2.48 -4.47 7.92
CA GLU A 94 1.59 -5.15 8.88
C GLU A 94 2.18 -6.49 9.35
N ALA A 95 2.99 -7.15 8.52
CA ALA A 95 3.74 -8.35 8.89
C ALA A 95 4.73 -8.11 10.04
N ASP A 96 5.28 -6.89 10.13
CA ASP A 96 6.17 -6.49 11.23
C ASP A 96 5.46 -6.35 12.58
N GLN A 97 4.16 -6.05 12.60
CA GLN A 97 3.40 -5.90 13.85
C GLN A 97 3.06 -7.24 14.50
N THR A 98 2.76 -8.28 13.71
CA THR A 98 2.51 -9.64 14.22
C THR A 98 3.76 -10.28 14.78
N THR A 99 4.93 -10.04 14.16
CA THR A 99 6.22 -10.57 14.65
C THR A 99 6.64 -9.92 15.98
N ARG A 100 6.30 -8.64 16.20
CA ARG A 100 6.58 -7.94 17.49
C ARG A 100 5.75 -8.48 18.66
N VAL A 101 4.54 -8.96 18.42
CA VAL A 101 3.69 -9.53 19.48
C VAL A 101 4.20 -10.91 19.91
N VAL A 102 4.68 -11.73 18.96
CA VAL A 102 5.22 -13.06 19.25
C VAL A 102 6.57 -12.97 20.00
N GLN A 103 7.46 -12.06 19.62
CA GLN A 103 8.74 -11.87 20.31
C GLN A 103 8.59 -11.34 21.75
N LYS A 104 7.51 -10.62 22.08
CA LYS A 104 7.25 -10.15 23.45
C LYS A 104 6.75 -11.25 24.37
N ALA A 105 6.18 -12.32 23.82
CA ALA A 105 5.71 -13.49 24.58
C ALA A 105 6.84 -14.51 24.88
N GLU A 106 7.86 -14.61 24.01
CA GLU A 106 8.97 -15.56 24.20
C GLU A 106 10.08 -15.05 25.12
N ASN A 107 10.20 -13.75 25.36
CA ASN A 107 11.23 -13.17 26.24
C ASN A 107 10.92 -13.26 27.75
N ALA A 108 9.84 -13.95 28.14
CA ALA A 108 9.51 -14.16 29.55
C ALA A 108 10.12 -15.45 30.16
N ALA A 109 10.75 -16.30 29.37
CA ALA A 109 11.36 -17.54 29.85
C ALA A 109 12.70 -17.80 29.16
N THR A 110 13.76 -17.17 29.65
CA THR A 110 15.11 -17.75 29.83
C THR A 110 16.12 -16.64 30.10
N LYS A 111 16.45 -16.43 31.36
CA LYS A 111 17.72 -15.81 31.76
C LYS A 111 18.81 -16.86 31.56
N ALA A 112 19.55 -16.78 30.47
CA ALA A 112 20.86 -17.37 30.35
C ALA A 112 21.78 -16.34 29.71
N SER A 113 22.80 -15.97 30.47
CA SER A 113 23.91 -15.09 30.11
C SER A 113 24.58 -15.59 28.83
N SER A 114 24.49 -14.81 27.75
CA SER A 114 25.42 -14.90 26.62
C SER A 114 25.72 -13.50 26.11
N THR A 115 26.97 -13.13 26.15
CA THR A 115 27.52 -11.89 25.62
C THR A 115 27.20 -11.74 24.12
N GLY A 116 26.26 -10.82 23.81
CA GLY A 116 26.46 -9.90 22.73
C GLY A 116 26.21 -10.28 21.28
N LEU A 117 25.25 -11.13 20.93
CA LEU A 117 24.65 -11.07 19.58
C LEU A 117 23.36 -10.24 19.67
N LYS A 118 23.40 -9.00 19.21
CA LYS A 118 22.18 -8.22 18.97
C LYS A 118 21.37 -8.96 17.91
N ALA A 119 20.16 -9.36 18.23
CA ALA A 119 19.27 -9.97 17.26
C ALA A 119 19.04 -8.99 16.10
N ALA A 120 19.18 -9.47 14.88
CA ALA A 120 18.77 -8.71 13.69
C ALA A 120 17.28 -8.43 13.78
N SER A 121 16.87 -7.19 13.47
CA SER A 121 15.46 -6.80 13.59
C SER A 121 14.62 -7.22 12.39
N SER A 122 15.27 -7.48 11.24
CA SER A 122 14.63 -8.00 10.02
C SER A 122 15.52 -9.00 9.29
N THR A 123 14.91 -9.96 8.61
CA THR A 123 15.62 -10.91 7.75
C THR A 123 15.96 -10.25 6.42
N MET A 124 17.13 -10.60 5.86
CA MET A 124 17.43 -10.29 4.47
C MET A 124 16.80 -11.36 3.57
N ASP A 125 16.06 -10.92 2.56
CA ASP A 125 15.44 -11.83 1.60
C ASP A 125 16.48 -12.70 0.88
N THR A 126 16.11 -13.94 0.58
CA THR A 126 16.88 -14.80 -0.32
C THR A 126 16.95 -14.18 -1.72
N GLY A 127 18.13 -14.25 -2.34
CA GLY A 127 18.38 -13.68 -3.68
C GLY A 127 18.90 -12.24 -3.65
N VAL A 128 18.92 -11.56 -2.51
CA VAL A 128 19.52 -10.23 -2.39
C VAL A 128 21.03 -10.32 -2.59
N LYS A 129 21.57 -9.41 -3.39
CA LYS A 129 22.99 -9.35 -3.71
C LYS A 129 23.77 -8.51 -2.71
N PHE A 130 24.98 -8.95 -2.42
CA PHE A 130 25.95 -8.20 -1.62
C PHE A 130 27.36 -8.45 -2.15
N ARG A 131 28.27 -7.51 -1.93
CA ARG A 131 29.69 -7.69 -2.19
C ARG A 131 30.39 -8.03 -0.89
N LEU A 132 31.18 -9.10 -0.91
CA LEU A 132 32.05 -9.48 0.20
C LEU A 132 33.50 -9.26 -0.21
N VAL A 133 34.26 -8.55 0.63
CA VAL A 133 35.70 -8.34 0.46
C VAL A 133 36.40 -8.85 1.70
N ILE A 134 37.42 -9.72 1.53
CA ILE A 134 38.22 -10.26 2.62
C ILE A 134 39.68 -9.89 2.37
N TYR A 135 40.31 -9.30 3.37
CA TYR A 135 41.70 -8.93 3.36
C TYR A 135 42.49 -9.84 4.31
N ASP A 136 43.71 -10.17 3.91
CA ASP A 136 44.69 -10.81 4.80
C ASP A 136 45.39 -9.78 5.70
N ASN A 137 46.35 -10.24 6.50
CA ASN A 137 47.13 -9.40 7.42
C ASN A 137 48.13 -8.48 6.73
N THR A 138 48.28 -8.58 5.39
CA THR A 138 49.09 -7.65 4.57
C THR A 138 48.22 -6.59 3.88
N ASN A 139 46.93 -6.53 4.20
CA ASN A 139 45.93 -5.71 3.53
C ASN A 139 45.75 -6.04 2.03
N THR A 140 46.08 -7.27 1.64
CA THR A 140 45.82 -7.77 0.29
C THR A 140 44.43 -8.40 0.25
N ALA A 141 43.60 -7.99 -0.73
CA ALA A 141 42.27 -8.57 -0.91
C ALA A 141 42.40 -10.00 -1.48
N VAL A 142 42.11 -10.99 -0.64
CA VAL A 142 42.12 -12.41 -1.02
C VAL A 142 40.77 -12.87 -1.60
N TYR A 143 39.71 -12.11 -1.35
CA TYR A 143 38.38 -12.34 -1.93
C TYR A 143 37.69 -11.00 -2.17
N ASN A 144 37.11 -10.79 -3.33
CA ASN A 144 36.31 -9.58 -3.68
C ASN A 144 35.28 -9.97 -4.76
N GLN A 145 34.13 -10.49 -4.34
CA GLN A 145 33.11 -11.00 -5.24
C GLN A 145 31.71 -10.53 -4.84
N GLU A 146 30.81 -10.51 -5.84
CA GLU A 146 29.38 -10.45 -5.60
C GLU A 146 28.90 -11.83 -5.12
N VAL A 147 28.13 -11.84 -4.04
CA VAL A 147 27.50 -13.01 -3.43
C VAL A 147 26.00 -12.78 -3.37
N THR A 148 25.25 -13.88 -3.43
CA THR A 148 23.78 -13.84 -3.33
C THR A 148 23.33 -14.41 -1.99
N SER A 149 22.47 -13.72 -1.27
CA SER A 149 21.88 -14.19 -0.02
C SER A 149 21.15 -15.53 -0.23
N GLY A 150 21.38 -16.48 0.67
CA GLY A 150 20.90 -17.87 0.56
C GLY A 150 21.83 -18.81 -0.22
N VAL A 151 22.92 -18.28 -0.81
CA VAL A 151 23.96 -19.08 -1.48
C VAL A 151 25.25 -19.01 -0.66
N ASN A 152 25.81 -20.18 -0.33
CA ASN A 152 27.08 -20.24 0.37
C ASN A 152 28.23 -20.27 -0.65
N PRO A 153 29.12 -19.26 -0.72
CA PRO A 153 30.21 -19.20 -1.70
C PRO A 153 31.35 -20.20 -1.45
N GLN A 154 31.48 -20.79 -0.25
CA GLN A 154 32.54 -21.75 0.12
C GLN A 154 33.94 -21.24 -0.23
N ILE A 155 34.40 -20.19 0.47
CA ILE A 155 35.66 -19.49 0.17
C ILE A 155 36.85 -20.23 0.76
N GLN A 156 37.87 -20.56 -0.07
CA GLN A 156 39.10 -21.15 0.36
C GLN A 156 40.06 -20.10 0.91
N LEU A 157 40.55 -20.30 2.13
CA LEU A 157 41.50 -19.43 2.83
C LEU A 157 42.66 -20.25 3.38
N VAL A 158 43.71 -19.58 3.80
CA VAL A 158 44.83 -20.21 4.51
C VAL A 158 44.52 -20.27 6.00
N ALA A 159 44.60 -21.44 6.61
CA ALA A 159 44.37 -21.62 8.04
C ALA A 159 45.40 -20.91 8.91
N TYR A 160 45.03 -20.60 10.15
CA TYR A 160 45.87 -19.97 11.19
C TYR A 160 46.34 -18.56 10.83
N LYS A 161 45.60 -17.85 9.93
CA LYS A 161 45.86 -16.46 9.61
C LYS A 161 44.68 -15.59 10.04
N PRO A 162 44.94 -14.36 10.48
CA PRO A 162 43.88 -13.37 10.71
C PRO A 162 43.38 -12.77 9.39
N TYR A 163 42.07 -12.56 9.30
CA TYR A 163 41.42 -11.93 8.17
C TYR A 163 40.51 -10.83 8.67
N THR A 164 40.42 -9.75 7.88
CA THR A 164 39.42 -8.68 8.06
C THR A 164 38.48 -8.73 6.88
N TRP A 165 37.19 -8.59 7.13
CA TRP A 165 36.18 -8.67 6.10
C TRP A 165 35.22 -7.47 6.14
N TYR A 166 34.71 -7.13 4.97
CA TYR A 166 33.72 -6.09 4.76
C TYR A 166 32.65 -6.60 3.81
N ALA A 167 31.37 -6.37 4.15
CA ALA A 167 30.26 -6.71 3.30
C ALA A 167 29.39 -5.46 3.08
N VAL A 168 28.95 -5.25 1.85
CA VAL A 168 28.08 -4.15 1.47
C VAL A 168 26.96 -4.66 0.56
N SER A 169 25.72 -4.21 0.77
CA SER A 169 24.55 -4.54 -0.05
C SER A 169 23.75 -3.28 -0.35
N LEU A 170 23.02 -3.29 -1.47
CA LEU A 170 22.01 -2.30 -1.81
C LEU A 170 20.58 -2.81 -1.55
N ASN A 171 20.49 -3.97 -0.89
CA ASN A 171 19.22 -4.64 -0.57
C ASN A 171 18.34 -4.92 -1.80
N GLU A 172 18.97 -5.26 -2.93
CA GLU A 172 18.31 -5.51 -4.22
C GLU A 172 18.66 -6.91 -4.75
N LYS A 173 17.70 -7.53 -5.46
CA LYS A 173 17.86 -8.88 -6.05
C LYS A 173 18.39 -8.82 -7.49
N THR A 174 18.04 -7.79 -8.24
CA THR A 174 18.28 -7.71 -9.69
C THR A 174 19.49 -6.86 -10.06
N THR A 175 19.79 -5.82 -9.30
CA THR A 175 20.92 -4.93 -9.57
C THR A 175 22.22 -5.57 -9.16
N SER A 176 23.21 -5.60 -10.06
CA SER A 176 24.57 -6.07 -9.72
C SER A 176 25.24 -5.09 -8.77
N MET A 177 26.01 -5.64 -7.82
CA MET A 177 26.75 -4.82 -6.85
C MET A 177 27.83 -4.00 -7.54
N PRO A 178 27.91 -2.69 -7.27
CA PRO A 178 28.97 -1.84 -7.80
C PRO A 178 30.35 -2.36 -7.39
N ASN A 179 31.34 -2.05 -8.21
CA ASN A 179 32.73 -2.35 -7.88
C ASN A 179 33.23 -1.47 -6.74
N VAL A 180 34.10 -2.04 -5.94
CA VAL A 180 34.85 -1.35 -4.90
C VAL A 180 36.27 -1.12 -5.41
N THR A 181 36.77 0.12 -5.32
CA THR A 181 38.16 0.46 -5.68
C THR A 181 39.15 -0.21 -4.72
N SER A 182 40.43 -0.22 -5.06
CA SER A 182 41.50 -0.71 -4.16
C SER A 182 41.54 0.07 -2.83
N ALA A 183 41.09 1.33 -2.80
CA ALA A 183 40.94 2.13 -1.59
C ALA A 183 39.64 1.85 -0.80
N GLY A 184 38.87 0.83 -1.19
CA GLY A 184 37.64 0.48 -0.51
C GLY A 184 36.43 1.38 -0.83
N VAL A 185 36.46 2.17 -1.91
CA VAL A 185 35.44 3.18 -2.20
C VAL A 185 34.45 2.68 -3.27
N MET A 186 33.15 2.83 -3.00
CA MET A 186 32.04 2.73 -3.96
C MET A 186 31.61 4.13 -4.39
N ALA A 187 31.51 4.36 -5.70
CA ALA A 187 31.17 5.66 -6.24
C ALA A 187 29.69 6.02 -5.97
N ARG A 188 29.45 7.26 -5.56
CA ARG A 188 28.10 7.83 -5.27
C ARG A 188 27.12 7.73 -6.42
N SER A 189 27.58 7.70 -7.67
CA SER A 189 26.71 7.57 -8.84
C SER A 189 25.89 6.27 -8.85
N SER A 190 26.40 5.22 -8.19
CA SER A 190 25.70 3.95 -8.04
C SER A 190 24.88 3.82 -6.74
N LEU A 191 24.95 4.81 -5.85
CA LEU A 191 24.35 4.79 -4.51
C LEU A 191 23.16 5.77 -4.38
N ALA A 192 22.81 6.49 -5.44
CA ALA A 192 21.70 7.44 -5.43
C ALA A 192 20.35 6.75 -5.12
N ASN A 193 19.71 7.18 -4.02
CA ASN A 193 18.46 6.60 -3.52
C ASN A 193 18.52 5.06 -3.34
N LYS A 194 19.64 4.54 -2.82
CA LYS A 194 19.84 3.11 -2.54
C LYS A 194 19.88 2.83 -1.05
N ASP A 195 19.36 1.66 -0.65
CA ASP A 195 19.42 1.14 0.72
C ASP A 195 20.82 0.58 0.99
N VAL A 196 21.76 1.43 1.34
CA VAL A 196 23.14 1.01 1.60
C VAL A 196 23.21 0.31 2.94
N LEU A 197 23.54 -0.98 2.90
CA LEU A 197 23.77 -1.84 4.06
C LEU A 197 25.26 -2.16 4.16
N HIS A 198 25.82 -2.16 5.36
CA HIS A 198 27.22 -2.44 5.62
C HIS A 198 27.40 -3.36 6.82
N ALA A 199 28.39 -4.21 6.74
CA ALA A 199 28.87 -5.01 7.86
C ALA A 199 30.38 -5.19 7.75
N SER A 200 31.09 -5.32 8.87
CA SER A 200 32.52 -5.57 8.92
C SER A 200 32.92 -6.34 10.17
N GLY A 201 34.06 -6.97 10.13
CA GLY A 201 34.60 -7.69 11.25
C GLY A 201 35.95 -8.35 10.94
N SER A 202 36.43 -9.14 11.88
CA SER A 202 37.66 -9.92 11.75
C SER A 202 37.45 -11.31 12.30
N PHE A 203 38.23 -12.27 11.83
CA PHE A 203 38.30 -13.64 12.38
C PHE A 203 39.67 -14.24 12.12
N ASN A 204 40.02 -15.25 12.93
CA ASN A 204 41.18 -16.08 12.69
C ASN A 204 40.69 -17.38 12.05
N ALA A 205 41.16 -17.67 10.84
CA ALA A 205 40.82 -18.92 10.16
C ALA A 205 41.40 -20.12 10.88
N VAL A 206 40.61 -21.17 11.10
CA VAL A 206 41.07 -22.45 11.61
C VAL A 206 41.08 -23.51 10.50
N ASP A 207 41.80 -24.58 10.68
CA ASP A 207 41.79 -25.70 9.74
C ASP A 207 40.38 -26.30 9.60
N GLY A 208 39.95 -26.58 8.37
CA GLY A 208 38.63 -27.08 8.08
C GLY A 208 37.53 -26.00 7.97
N ALA A 209 36.33 -26.28 8.48
CA ALA A 209 35.16 -25.43 8.30
C ALA A 209 35.16 -24.22 9.24
N ASN A 210 35.02 -23.04 8.66
CA ASN A 210 34.82 -21.76 9.33
C ASN A 210 33.45 -21.18 8.94
N TYR A 211 32.84 -20.37 9.82
CA TYR A 211 31.52 -19.79 9.59
C TYR A 211 31.57 -18.29 9.82
N LEU A 212 31.10 -17.53 8.83
CA LEU A 212 30.91 -16.08 8.88
C LEU A 212 29.42 -15.74 8.84
N ASN A 213 28.89 -15.32 9.98
CA ASN A 213 27.50 -14.88 10.10
C ASN A 213 27.42 -13.36 10.02
N ILE A 214 26.85 -12.82 8.94
CA ILE A 214 26.80 -11.41 8.65
C ILE A 214 25.47 -10.81 9.15
N VAL A 215 25.56 -9.76 9.97
CA VAL A 215 24.43 -8.89 10.33
C VAL A 215 24.72 -7.51 9.74
N PHE A 216 23.91 -7.10 8.79
CA PHE A 216 24.05 -5.78 8.16
C PHE A 216 23.49 -4.67 9.02
N LYS A 217 24.10 -3.48 8.94
CA LYS A 217 23.54 -2.21 9.44
C LYS A 217 23.17 -1.32 8.27
N ARG A 218 22.02 -0.64 8.38
CA ARG A 218 21.62 0.36 7.39
C ARG A 218 22.44 1.63 7.58
N MET A 219 23.07 2.08 6.49
CA MET A 219 23.93 3.27 6.47
C MET A 219 23.22 4.53 5.94
N THR A 220 21.91 4.44 5.70
CA THR A 220 21.04 5.53 5.25
C THR A 220 19.86 5.69 6.20
N ALA A 221 19.26 6.88 6.26
CA ALA A 221 17.90 7.05 6.77
C ALA A 221 16.91 6.64 5.67
N ARG A 222 15.83 5.96 6.03
CA ARG A 222 14.77 5.54 5.10
C ARG A 222 13.48 6.29 5.39
N ILE A 223 12.89 6.91 4.37
CA ILE A 223 11.55 7.46 4.41
C ILE A 223 10.67 6.61 3.48
N GLN A 224 9.59 6.06 3.99
CA GLN A 224 8.63 5.25 3.23
C GLN A 224 7.34 6.03 3.02
N ALA A 225 6.90 6.18 1.77
CA ALA A 225 5.59 6.72 1.44
C ALA A 225 4.72 5.60 0.88
N ARG A 226 3.74 5.15 1.66
CA ARG A 226 2.78 4.12 1.27
C ARG A 226 1.58 4.78 0.62
N LEU A 227 1.48 4.64 -0.70
CA LEU A 227 0.37 5.12 -1.51
C LEU A 227 -0.71 4.05 -1.59
N ASN A 228 -1.91 4.36 -1.13
CA ASN A 228 -3.06 3.48 -1.14
C ASN A 228 -4.21 4.15 -1.89
N VAL A 229 -4.66 3.55 -2.99
CA VAL A 229 -5.73 4.06 -3.87
C VAL A 229 -7.04 3.28 -3.73
N ARG A 230 -7.19 2.41 -2.74
CA ARG A 230 -8.41 1.61 -2.53
C ARG A 230 -9.67 2.47 -2.43
N GLY A 231 -9.56 3.67 -1.84
CA GLY A 231 -10.67 4.62 -1.74
C GLY A 231 -11.00 5.37 -3.05
N LEU A 232 -10.25 5.10 -4.13
CA LEU A 232 -10.56 5.50 -5.50
C LEU A 232 -11.12 4.33 -6.33
N PHE A 233 -11.20 3.13 -5.76
CA PHE A 233 -11.69 1.91 -6.40
C PHE A 233 -10.94 1.59 -7.71
N GLY A 234 -9.61 1.53 -7.63
CA GLY A 234 -8.77 1.29 -8.79
C GLY A 234 -7.39 0.77 -8.45
N THR A 235 -6.53 0.71 -9.46
CA THR A 235 -5.13 0.25 -9.35
C THR A 235 -4.16 1.34 -9.79
N ILE A 236 -2.99 1.39 -9.14
CA ILE A 236 -1.94 2.38 -9.39
C ILE A 236 -1.25 2.07 -10.71
N GLU A 237 -1.28 3.02 -11.65
CA GLU A 237 -0.56 2.90 -12.91
C GLU A 237 0.96 2.99 -12.71
N ASN A 238 1.72 2.24 -13.51
CA ASN A 238 3.19 2.20 -13.44
C ASN A 238 3.87 3.56 -13.66
N SER A 239 3.21 4.47 -14.37
CA SER A 239 3.67 5.84 -14.61
C SER A 239 3.38 6.81 -13.45
N THR A 240 2.62 6.40 -12.43
CA THR A 240 2.47 7.18 -11.19
C THR A 240 3.82 7.37 -10.55
N SER A 241 4.09 8.60 -10.06
CA SER A 241 5.40 8.92 -9.49
C SER A 241 5.31 9.96 -8.38
N MET A 242 6.19 9.78 -7.40
CA MET A 242 6.32 10.67 -6.25
C MET A 242 7.77 11.08 -6.03
N SER A 243 7.96 12.24 -5.40
CA SER A 243 9.27 12.68 -4.91
C SER A 243 9.15 13.27 -3.52
N LEU A 244 10.26 13.19 -2.77
CA LEU A 244 10.41 13.81 -1.45
C LEU A 244 11.18 15.10 -1.60
N VAL A 245 10.56 16.23 -1.21
CA VAL A 245 11.12 17.58 -1.40
C VAL A 245 10.94 18.42 -0.14
N LYS A 246 11.60 19.60 -0.09
CA LYS A 246 11.50 20.53 1.04
C LYS A 246 11.40 21.99 0.60
N GLY A 247 10.86 22.82 1.48
CA GLY A 247 10.80 24.26 1.30
C GLY A 247 9.84 24.72 0.20
N SER A 248 9.79 26.01 -0.05
CA SER A 248 8.90 26.62 -1.07
C SER A 248 9.33 26.31 -2.50
N ASN A 249 10.64 26.16 -2.73
CA ASN A 249 11.24 25.86 -4.04
C ASN A 249 11.24 24.37 -4.40
N ASN A 250 10.68 23.49 -3.55
CA ASN A 250 10.72 22.05 -3.71
C ASN A 250 12.12 21.48 -3.91
N ALA A 251 13.10 21.98 -3.14
CA ALA A 251 14.45 21.46 -3.15
C ALA A 251 14.47 19.98 -2.71
N THR A 252 15.43 19.20 -3.22
CA THR A 252 15.58 17.81 -2.82
C THR A 252 15.92 17.66 -1.34
N VAL A 253 15.46 16.59 -0.74
CA VAL A 253 15.80 16.17 0.63
C VAL A 253 16.91 15.13 0.61
N LEU A 254 17.00 14.37 -0.49
CA LEU A 254 17.85 13.20 -0.58
C LEU A 254 19.30 13.60 -0.87
N GLN A 255 20.21 13.00 -0.13
CA GLN A 255 21.65 13.13 -0.34
C GLN A 255 22.29 11.75 -0.38
N THR A 256 23.36 11.62 -1.17
CA THR A 256 24.25 10.46 -1.20
C THR A 256 25.71 10.91 -1.25
N GLY A 257 26.63 9.98 -1.08
CA GLY A 257 28.06 10.24 -1.15
C GLY A 257 28.83 9.03 -1.67
N ASP A 258 30.12 9.16 -1.86
CA ASP A 258 31.03 8.03 -2.06
C ASP A 258 31.11 7.25 -0.74
N PHE A 259 30.88 5.94 -0.79
CA PHE A 259 30.88 5.09 0.41
C PHE A 259 32.19 4.31 0.53
N ASN A 260 32.89 4.51 1.63
CA ASN A 260 34.11 3.75 1.93
C ASN A 260 33.74 2.53 2.81
N ILE A 261 33.86 1.33 2.27
CA ILE A 261 33.51 0.11 2.97
C ILE A 261 34.46 -0.21 4.15
N LEU A 262 35.72 0.30 4.12
CA LEU A 262 36.70 0.05 5.17
C LEU A 262 36.38 0.85 6.44
N THR A 263 35.81 2.05 6.28
CA THR A 263 35.45 2.95 7.38
C THR A 263 33.97 2.97 7.71
N GLY A 264 33.12 2.48 6.78
CA GLY A 264 31.67 2.58 6.90
C GLY A 264 31.15 4.01 6.80
N GLN A 265 31.85 4.93 6.12
CA GLN A 265 31.53 6.34 6.07
C GLN A 265 31.26 6.83 4.65
N PHE A 266 30.36 7.81 4.53
CA PHE A 266 30.13 8.54 3.29
C PHE A 266 31.02 9.79 3.24
N THR A 267 31.57 10.07 2.07
CA THR A 267 32.34 11.28 1.74
C THR A 267 31.79 11.92 0.48
N ASN A 268 32.21 13.15 0.17
CA ASN A 268 31.77 13.87 -1.04
C ASN A 268 30.24 13.88 -1.21
N VAL A 269 29.52 14.16 -0.12
CA VAL A 269 28.05 14.14 -0.07
C VAL A 269 27.48 15.21 -1.01
N THR A 270 26.47 14.84 -1.78
CA THR A 270 25.79 15.72 -2.74
C THR A 270 24.29 15.44 -2.78
N ASP A 271 23.53 16.41 -3.20
CA ASP A 271 22.08 16.28 -3.41
C ASP A 271 21.76 15.30 -4.54
N VAL A 272 20.67 14.54 -4.34
CA VAL A 272 20.12 13.61 -5.31
C VAL A 272 18.68 13.99 -5.61
N ASN A 273 18.40 14.31 -6.86
CA ASN A 273 17.01 14.45 -7.29
C ASN A 273 16.44 13.05 -7.55
N SER A 274 15.43 12.67 -6.77
CA SER A 274 14.86 11.33 -6.84
C SER A 274 13.37 11.39 -7.08
N VAL A 275 12.95 10.87 -8.24
CA VAL A 275 11.56 10.54 -8.55
C VAL A 275 11.43 9.02 -8.48
N VAL A 276 10.51 8.53 -7.66
CA VAL A 276 10.21 7.10 -7.56
C VAL A 276 8.94 6.82 -8.38
N LEU A 277 9.10 6.02 -9.44
CA LEU A 277 7.99 5.53 -10.28
C LEU A 277 7.27 4.36 -9.59
N ALA A 278 5.98 4.21 -9.80
CA ALA A 278 5.20 3.10 -9.25
C ALA A 278 5.69 1.72 -9.73
N SER A 279 6.33 1.64 -10.90
CA SER A 279 7.02 0.44 -11.36
C SER A 279 8.23 0.03 -10.52
N ALA A 280 8.84 0.98 -9.80
CA ALA A 280 9.96 0.77 -8.87
C ALA A 280 9.54 0.76 -7.40
N MET A 281 8.26 1.02 -7.09
CA MET A 281 7.72 0.90 -5.73
C MET A 281 7.52 -0.57 -5.37
N VAL A 282 7.60 -0.85 -4.08
CA VAL A 282 7.33 -2.19 -3.55
C VAL A 282 5.83 -2.38 -3.44
N GLU A 283 5.31 -3.48 -3.99
CA GLU A 283 3.90 -3.87 -3.82
C GLU A 283 3.65 -4.27 -2.36
N ASP A 284 2.59 -3.75 -1.76
CA ASP A 284 2.14 -4.20 -0.44
C ASP A 284 1.19 -5.39 -0.61
N SER A 285 1.74 -6.60 -0.54
CA SER A 285 1.02 -7.85 -0.78
C SER A 285 -0.06 -8.19 0.27
N SER A 286 -0.15 -7.44 1.36
CA SER A 286 -1.25 -7.56 2.34
C SER A 286 -2.55 -6.91 1.85
N ASN A 287 -2.51 -6.21 0.70
CA ASN A 287 -3.63 -5.53 0.07
C ASN A 287 -3.95 -6.13 -1.30
N PRO A 288 -5.12 -5.83 -1.87
CA PRO A 288 -5.44 -6.23 -3.24
C PRO A 288 -4.38 -5.73 -4.23
N ALA A 289 -3.99 -6.59 -5.17
CA ALA A 289 -2.89 -6.32 -6.10
C ALA A 289 -3.07 -4.98 -6.84
N GLY A 290 -1.99 -4.22 -6.97
CA GLY A 290 -1.97 -2.93 -7.65
C GLY A 290 -2.59 -1.77 -6.88
N THR A 291 -3.21 -2.01 -5.71
CA THR A 291 -3.93 -0.94 -5.00
C THR A 291 -3.09 -0.20 -3.97
N VAL A 292 -2.01 -0.82 -3.49
CA VAL A 292 -1.13 -0.24 -2.47
C VAL A 292 0.33 -0.48 -2.83
N LYS A 293 1.10 0.59 -2.94
CA LYS A 293 2.54 0.54 -3.24
C LYS A 293 3.33 1.44 -2.29
N ILE A 294 4.57 1.04 -2.01
CA ILE A 294 5.48 1.73 -1.09
C ILE A 294 6.65 2.32 -1.89
N ALA A 295 6.75 3.63 -1.90
CA ALA A 295 7.94 4.34 -2.38
C ALA A 295 8.94 4.45 -1.24
N ASN A 296 10.17 4.00 -1.48
CA ASN A 296 11.27 4.13 -0.54
C ASN A 296 12.21 5.27 -0.99
N PHE A 297 12.56 6.12 -0.03
CA PHE A 297 13.51 7.21 -0.20
C PHE A 297 14.64 7.02 0.80
N PHE A 298 15.88 7.01 0.32
CA PHE A 298 17.07 6.80 1.13
C PHE A 298 17.96 8.03 1.10
N THR A 299 18.45 8.45 2.27
CA THR A 299 19.31 9.63 2.38
C THR A 299 20.39 9.44 3.43
N VAL A 300 21.55 10.01 3.19
CA VAL A 300 22.63 10.17 4.17
C VAL A 300 22.57 11.52 4.90
N ASN A 301 21.62 12.38 4.52
CA ASN A 301 21.37 13.66 5.17
C ASN A 301 20.81 13.44 6.58
N THR A 302 21.43 14.04 7.58
CA THR A 302 20.99 14.03 8.98
C THR A 302 20.60 15.42 9.47
N THR A 303 20.55 16.41 8.58
CA THR A 303 20.16 17.78 8.92
C THR A 303 18.66 17.85 9.20
N ALA A 304 18.31 18.49 10.30
CA ALA A 304 16.92 18.71 10.68
C ALA A 304 16.19 19.53 9.59
N ILE A 305 15.00 19.08 9.25
CA ILE A 305 14.08 19.74 8.31
C ILE A 305 13.02 20.44 9.17
N PRO A 306 12.84 21.76 9.05
CA PRO A 306 11.88 22.49 9.87
C PRO A 306 10.43 22.02 9.67
N ALA A 307 9.58 22.31 10.65
CA ALA A 307 8.13 22.13 10.55
C ALA A 307 7.59 22.85 9.30
N ASN A 308 6.56 22.28 8.68
CA ASN A 308 5.94 22.78 7.44
C ASN A 308 6.92 22.90 6.24
N SER A 309 8.00 22.13 6.24
CA SER A 309 9.00 22.17 5.17
C SER A 309 9.13 20.89 4.38
N LEU A 310 9.09 19.73 5.04
CA LEU A 310 9.12 18.43 4.35
C LEU A 310 7.83 18.22 3.57
N LYS A 311 7.95 17.67 2.34
CA LYS A 311 6.79 17.48 1.46
C LYS A 311 6.90 16.18 0.67
N ILE A 312 5.76 15.53 0.44
CA ILE A 312 5.58 14.54 -0.63
C ILE A 312 4.91 15.24 -1.81
N LYS A 313 5.56 15.20 -2.95
CA LYS A 313 5.08 15.75 -4.21
C LYS A 313 4.66 14.61 -5.12
N PHE A 314 3.41 14.63 -5.60
CA PHE A 314 2.95 13.81 -6.70
C PHE A 314 3.39 14.46 -8.02
N ASN A 315 4.36 13.85 -8.72
CA ASN A 315 4.76 14.33 -10.04
C ASN A 315 3.74 13.89 -11.09
N THR A 316 3.20 12.70 -10.92
CA THR A 316 2.11 12.13 -11.71
C THR A 316 1.31 11.20 -10.81
N LEU A 317 0.00 11.32 -10.84
CA LEU A 317 -0.92 10.38 -10.18
C LEU A 317 -1.91 9.85 -11.22
N LYS A 318 -1.74 8.57 -11.61
CA LYS A 318 -2.62 7.88 -12.54
C LYS A 318 -3.15 6.60 -11.92
N VAL A 319 -4.45 6.39 -12.06
CA VAL A 319 -5.15 5.24 -11.50
C VAL A 319 -6.10 4.69 -12.56
N THR A 320 -6.06 3.37 -12.77
CA THR A 320 -7.09 2.67 -13.56
C THR A 320 -8.25 2.34 -12.65
N LEU A 321 -9.42 2.94 -12.91
CA LEU A 321 -10.63 2.74 -12.11
C LEU A 321 -11.42 1.50 -12.58
N ASP A 322 -12.49 1.15 -11.85
CA ASP A 322 -13.34 -0.03 -12.13
C ASP A 322 -13.98 -0.04 -13.53
N ASP A 323 -14.11 1.12 -14.19
CA ASP A 323 -14.57 1.21 -15.58
C ASP A 323 -13.45 0.96 -16.61
N ALA A 324 -12.31 0.46 -16.17
CA ALA A 324 -11.08 0.19 -16.93
C ALA A 324 -10.45 1.43 -17.60
N ARG A 325 -10.91 2.65 -17.29
CA ARG A 325 -10.29 3.88 -17.79
C ARG A 325 -9.18 4.35 -16.87
N VAL A 326 -8.06 4.70 -17.48
CA VAL A 326 -6.96 5.37 -16.77
C VAL A 326 -7.32 6.84 -16.55
N ARG A 327 -7.32 7.25 -15.30
CA ARG A 327 -7.56 8.64 -14.89
C ARG A 327 -6.27 9.27 -14.42
N THR A 328 -6.05 10.51 -14.83
CA THR A 328 -4.96 11.33 -14.29
C THR A 328 -5.55 12.33 -13.31
N PHE A 329 -5.08 12.28 -12.08
CA PHE A 329 -5.50 13.18 -11.01
C PHE A 329 -4.45 14.28 -10.82
N ASN A 330 -4.89 15.54 -10.80
CA ASN A 330 -4.05 16.66 -10.39
C ASN A 330 -3.98 16.68 -8.86
N ALA A 331 -2.93 16.10 -8.31
CA ALA A 331 -2.73 16.03 -6.87
C ALA A 331 -1.71 17.09 -6.41
N ASN A 332 -2.10 17.86 -5.42
CA ASN A 332 -1.24 18.84 -4.78
C ASN A 332 -0.15 18.16 -3.92
N THR A 333 0.90 18.92 -3.64
CA THR A 333 1.94 18.51 -2.72
C THR A 333 1.39 18.48 -1.28
N TYR A 334 1.62 17.38 -0.57
CA TYR A 334 1.37 17.31 0.87
C TYR A 334 2.55 17.84 1.66
N THR A 335 2.30 18.77 2.57
CA THR A 335 3.32 19.34 3.48
C THR A 335 3.14 18.78 4.88
N PHE A 336 4.22 18.24 5.45
CA PHE A 336 4.21 17.72 6.81
C PHE A 336 4.22 18.87 7.83
N PRO A 337 3.30 18.85 8.82
CA PRO A 337 3.23 19.92 9.80
C PRO A 337 4.41 19.91 10.79
N ASP A 338 4.96 18.75 11.10
CA ASP A 338 6.01 18.56 12.10
C ASP A 338 7.40 18.69 11.50
N ALA A 339 8.38 19.08 12.33
CA ALA A 339 9.80 19.02 11.98
C ALA A 339 10.26 17.56 11.91
N TYR A 340 11.19 17.28 11.01
CA TYR A 340 11.74 15.94 10.82
C TYR A 340 13.25 15.96 10.77
N THR A 341 13.91 15.07 11.51
CA THR A 341 15.36 14.86 11.45
C THR A 341 15.64 13.43 10.99
N PRO A 342 16.18 13.24 9.76
CA PRO A 342 16.55 11.91 9.32
C PRO A 342 17.63 11.31 10.23
N THR A 343 17.46 10.07 10.65
CA THR A 343 18.41 9.34 11.49
C THR A 343 18.89 8.10 10.75
N ILE A 344 20.20 7.94 10.61
CA ILE A 344 20.80 6.78 9.95
C ILE A 344 20.35 5.49 10.63
N GLY A 345 19.96 4.50 9.84
CA GLY A 345 19.45 3.22 10.32
C GLY A 345 17.96 3.23 10.71
N SER A 346 17.33 4.41 10.78
CA SER A 346 15.91 4.53 11.13
C SER A 346 15.02 4.60 9.91
N THR A 347 13.75 4.23 10.10
CA THR A 347 12.68 4.37 9.11
C THR A 347 11.63 5.34 9.61
N TYR A 348 11.22 6.26 8.75
CA TYR A 348 10.07 7.13 8.95
C TYR A 348 9.02 6.80 7.87
N ALA A 349 7.81 6.50 8.30
CA ALA A 349 6.79 6.00 7.42
C ALA A 349 5.59 6.94 7.34
N VAL A 350 5.06 7.09 6.13
CA VAL A 350 3.89 7.92 5.81
C VAL A 350 2.87 7.07 5.08
N ASN A 351 1.67 6.95 5.64
CA ASN A 351 0.53 6.32 4.97
C ASN A 351 -0.32 7.40 4.31
N ILE A 352 -0.54 7.27 3.01
CA ILE A 352 -1.36 8.16 2.20
C ILE A 352 -2.50 7.34 1.62
N ARG A 353 -3.68 7.41 2.24
CA ARG A 353 -4.88 6.74 1.76
C ARG A 353 -5.70 7.73 0.95
N LEU A 354 -5.66 7.59 -0.37
CA LEU A 354 -6.43 8.43 -1.27
C LEU A 354 -7.90 8.00 -1.29
N ILE A 355 -8.77 8.98 -1.30
CA ILE A 355 -10.21 8.83 -1.38
C ILE A 355 -10.77 9.79 -2.43
N GLU A 356 -11.92 9.45 -3.00
CA GLU A 356 -12.59 10.30 -3.98
C GLU A 356 -12.93 11.66 -3.35
N SER A 357 -12.57 12.77 -4.01
CA SER A 357 -12.97 14.10 -3.57
C SER A 357 -14.49 14.28 -3.78
N PRO A 358 -15.21 14.88 -2.84
CA PRO A 358 -16.66 15.07 -2.95
C PRO A 358 -17.02 16.15 -3.96
N VAL A 359 -18.30 16.14 -4.37
CA VAL A 359 -18.96 17.31 -4.97
C VAL A 359 -19.64 18.08 -3.85
N LYS A 360 -19.23 19.32 -3.62
CA LYS A 360 -19.86 20.20 -2.63
C LYS A 360 -21.02 20.94 -3.28
N VAL A 361 -22.21 20.79 -2.71
CA VAL A 361 -23.43 21.51 -3.14
C VAL A 361 -24.08 22.10 -1.91
N LYS A 362 -24.19 23.42 -1.86
CA LYS A 362 -24.73 24.20 -0.73
C LYS A 362 -24.17 23.72 0.63
N GLY A 363 -22.86 23.48 0.67
CA GLY A 363 -22.15 23.05 1.86
C GLY A 363 -22.16 21.55 2.15
N VAL A 364 -23.03 20.75 1.52
CA VAL A 364 -23.06 19.29 1.67
C VAL A 364 -22.06 18.63 0.74
N LEU A 365 -21.28 17.71 1.26
CA LEU A 365 -20.20 17.03 0.53
C LEU A 365 -20.68 15.66 0.01
N TRP A 366 -21.13 15.61 -1.23
CA TRP A 366 -21.72 14.43 -1.86
C TRP A 366 -20.66 13.52 -2.51
N ALA A 367 -20.85 12.20 -2.42
CA ALA A 367 -20.15 11.28 -3.30
C ALA A 367 -20.50 11.59 -4.76
N ARG A 368 -19.52 11.46 -5.66
CA ARG A 368 -19.71 11.78 -7.09
C ARG A 368 -20.72 10.86 -7.75
N SER A 369 -20.82 9.61 -7.27
CA SER A 369 -21.65 8.57 -7.88
C SER A 369 -22.41 7.75 -6.84
N ASN A 370 -23.28 6.87 -7.33
CA ASN A 370 -24.08 5.98 -6.48
C ASN A 370 -23.21 4.92 -5.82
N LEU A 371 -23.64 4.49 -4.65
CA LEU A 371 -23.10 3.32 -3.97
C LEU A 371 -23.49 2.05 -4.74
N ILE A 372 -22.52 1.21 -5.02
CA ILE A 372 -22.70 -0.12 -5.59
C ILE A 372 -22.12 -1.19 -4.65
N TYR A 373 -22.57 -2.42 -4.83
CA TYR A 373 -22.06 -3.58 -4.13
C TYR A 373 -21.52 -4.60 -5.12
N ASP A 374 -20.22 -4.88 -5.03
CA ASP A 374 -19.57 -5.89 -5.86
C ASP A 374 -18.73 -6.83 -4.99
N PRO A 375 -19.24 -8.02 -4.66
CA PRO A 375 -18.55 -8.99 -3.80
C PRO A 375 -17.33 -9.65 -4.47
N SER A 376 -17.09 -9.42 -5.76
CA SER A 376 -15.88 -9.90 -6.44
C SER A 376 -14.63 -9.11 -6.05
N HIS A 377 -14.80 -7.93 -5.46
CA HIS A 377 -13.72 -7.08 -4.96
C HIS A 377 -13.55 -7.19 -3.44
N ALA A 378 -12.33 -7.06 -2.97
CA ALA A 378 -12.02 -7.03 -1.53
C ALA A 378 -12.76 -5.88 -0.82
N ASP A 379 -12.86 -4.71 -1.46
CA ASP A 379 -13.71 -3.59 -1.02
C ASP A 379 -15.04 -3.66 -1.76
N SER A 380 -15.97 -4.46 -1.24
CA SER A 380 -17.24 -4.74 -1.92
C SER A 380 -18.18 -3.54 -1.99
N TYR A 381 -18.10 -2.60 -1.04
CA TYR A 381 -18.88 -1.36 -1.02
C TYR A 381 -18.10 -0.28 -1.75
N ARG A 382 -18.56 0.11 -2.93
CA ARG A 382 -17.81 0.95 -3.87
C ARG A 382 -18.66 2.12 -4.37
N LEU A 383 -18.02 3.21 -4.75
CA LEU A 383 -18.67 4.27 -5.53
C LEU A 383 -18.46 3.98 -7.02
N LYS A 384 -19.48 4.15 -7.83
CA LYS A 384 -19.38 3.96 -9.28
C LYS A 384 -18.29 4.85 -9.87
N SER A 385 -17.42 4.31 -10.71
CA SER A 385 -16.27 5.06 -11.27
C SER A 385 -16.66 6.14 -12.28
N ASN A 386 -17.89 6.11 -12.80
CA ASN A 386 -18.40 7.10 -13.73
C ASN A 386 -19.72 7.72 -13.24
N PRO A 387 -19.68 8.90 -12.61
CA PRO A 387 -20.87 9.53 -12.04
C PRO A 387 -21.95 9.89 -13.06
N GLY A 388 -21.56 10.34 -14.25
CA GLY A 388 -22.47 10.69 -15.36
C GLY A 388 -22.73 9.55 -16.33
N GLY A 389 -22.26 8.35 -16.02
CA GLY A 389 -22.21 7.23 -16.95
C GLY A 389 -23.57 6.65 -17.30
N SER A 390 -23.62 6.17 -18.53
CA SER A 390 -24.79 5.64 -19.24
C SER A 390 -25.21 4.24 -18.83
N THR A 391 -24.54 3.59 -17.87
CA THR A 391 -24.91 2.25 -17.45
C THR A 391 -26.15 2.29 -16.57
N ALA A 392 -27.21 1.67 -17.03
CA ALA A 392 -28.43 1.48 -16.23
C ALA A 392 -28.07 0.82 -14.88
N ALA A 393 -28.70 1.28 -13.82
CA ALA A 393 -28.58 0.65 -12.51
C ALA A 393 -29.09 -0.80 -12.56
N THR A 394 -28.40 -1.71 -11.88
CA THR A 394 -28.82 -3.12 -11.77
C THR A 394 -29.42 -3.38 -10.41
N LYS A 395 -30.53 -4.15 -10.40
CA LYS A 395 -31.27 -4.42 -9.15
C LYS A 395 -30.42 -5.13 -8.08
N ASP A 396 -29.43 -5.90 -8.50
CA ASP A 396 -28.68 -6.77 -7.59
C ASP A 396 -27.38 -6.12 -7.08
N THR A 397 -26.98 -4.98 -7.63
CA THR A 397 -25.75 -4.26 -7.23
C THR A 397 -25.96 -2.84 -6.78
N GLU A 398 -27.02 -2.16 -7.24
CA GLU A 398 -27.24 -0.72 -7.06
C GLU A 398 -28.57 -0.36 -6.38
N PHE A 399 -29.58 -1.28 -6.37
CA PHE A 399 -30.87 -1.03 -5.73
C PHE A 399 -30.93 -1.68 -4.36
N TRP A 400 -30.87 -0.87 -3.33
CA TRP A 400 -30.80 -1.27 -1.93
C TRP A 400 -32.18 -1.29 -1.27
N ASN A 401 -32.51 -2.33 -0.51
CA ASN A 401 -33.54 -2.24 0.50
C ASN A 401 -33.07 -1.21 1.57
N TRP A 402 -34.01 -0.57 2.22
CA TRP A 402 -33.64 0.49 3.17
C TRP A 402 -32.74 -0.04 4.29
N LYS A 403 -31.57 0.60 4.46
CA LYS A 403 -30.57 0.22 5.47
C LYS A 403 -30.24 -1.27 5.51
N SER A 404 -30.26 -1.93 4.36
CA SER A 404 -29.81 -3.32 4.23
C SER A 404 -28.27 -3.39 4.16
N ALA A 405 -27.71 -4.52 4.58
CA ALA A 405 -26.27 -4.76 4.46
C ALA A 405 -25.85 -5.02 3.00
N THR A 406 -26.72 -5.57 2.16
CA THR A 406 -26.49 -5.79 0.72
C THR A 406 -27.72 -5.34 -0.06
N PRO A 407 -27.61 -5.05 -1.36
CA PRO A 407 -28.73 -4.49 -2.16
C PRO A 407 -30.05 -5.28 -2.03
N THR A 408 -29.98 -6.61 -2.09
CA THR A 408 -31.16 -7.48 -1.98
C THR A 408 -31.41 -8.03 -0.56
N GLY A 409 -30.63 -7.59 0.41
CA GLY A 409 -30.74 -8.02 1.81
C GLY A 409 -32.02 -7.53 2.49
N ALA A 410 -32.32 -8.08 3.67
CA ALA A 410 -33.41 -7.58 4.50
C ALA A 410 -33.18 -6.09 4.86
N SER A 411 -34.25 -5.32 4.85
CA SER A 411 -34.21 -3.96 5.41
C SER A 411 -33.83 -4.01 6.90
N GLY A 412 -32.98 -3.09 7.36
CA GLY A 412 -32.40 -3.17 8.70
C GLY A 412 -31.94 -1.82 9.24
N ASN A 413 -30.87 -1.84 10.00
CA ASN A 413 -30.27 -0.68 10.63
C ASN A 413 -28.85 -0.39 10.13
N SER A 414 -28.40 -1.04 9.07
CA SER A 414 -27.06 -0.83 8.50
C SER A 414 -27.02 0.47 7.70
N ASP A 415 -25.93 1.19 7.81
CA ASP A 415 -25.59 2.25 6.86
C ASP A 415 -24.47 1.72 5.94
N PRO A 416 -24.81 1.29 4.71
CA PRO A 416 -23.82 0.70 3.83
C PRO A 416 -22.76 1.69 3.34
N CYS A 417 -23.02 3.02 3.41
CA CYS A 417 -22.00 4.02 3.11
C CYS A 417 -20.85 4.01 4.13
N LEU A 418 -21.11 3.62 5.39
CA LEU A 418 -20.06 3.50 6.40
C LEU A 418 -19.04 2.40 6.08
N ALA A 419 -19.41 1.42 5.28
CA ALA A 419 -18.54 0.33 4.85
C ALA A 419 -17.67 0.67 3.63
N VAL A 420 -17.91 1.80 2.96
CA VAL A 420 -17.09 2.29 1.85
C VAL A 420 -15.68 2.60 2.36
N TYR A 421 -14.68 2.04 1.65
CA TYR A 421 -13.28 2.19 2.09
C TYR A 421 -12.77 3.63 1.91
N PRO A 422 -12.05 4.18 2.90
CA PRO A 422 -11.86 3.67 4.27
C PRO A 422 -13.16 3.80 5.08
N ALA A 423 -13.47 2.74 5.83
CA ALA A 423 -14.72 2.69 6.61
C ALA A 423 -14.91 3.91 7.50
N GLY A 424 -16.15 4.41 7.60
CA GLY A 424 -16.49 5.60 8.38
C GLY A 424 -16.24 6.94 7.68
N THR A 425 -15.75 6.95 6.44
CA THR A 425 -15.52 8.18 5.66
C THR A 425 -16.82 8.75 5.08
N TRP A 426 -17.76 7.88 4.77
CA TRP A 426 -19.04 8.21 4.15
C TRP A 426 -20.20 7.75 5.03
N ARG A 427 -21.36 8.40 4.89
CA ARG A 427 -22.64 7.99 5.50
C ARG A 427 -23.77 8.10 4.50
N MET A 428 -24.88 7.45 4.74
CA MET A 428 -26.11 7.72 3.98
C MET A 428 -26.53 9.19 4.15
N SER A 429 -27.03 9.77 3.06
CA SER A 429 -27.64 11.09 3.11
C SER A 429 -28.92 11.08 3.95
N THR A 430 -29.16 12.16 4.68
CA THR A 430 -30.42 12.41 5.37
C THR A 430 -31.42 13.13 4.47
N LYS A 431 -32.70 13.12 4.84
CA LYS A 431 -33.72 13.97 4.21
C LYS A 431 -33.31 15.44 4.24
N GLN A 432 -32.74 15.90 5.36
CA GLN A 432 -32.26 17.26 5.53
C GLN A 432 -31.12 17.63 4.58
N ASP A 433 -30.18 16.70 4.31
CA ASP A 433 -29.11 16.93 3.33
C ASP A 433 -29.71 17.27 1.95
N TRP A 434 -30.75 16.52 1.53
CA TRP A 434 -31.43 16.74 0.26
C TRP A 434 -32.29 18.02 0.23
N GLU A 435 -33.03 18.29 1.31
CA GLU A 435 -33.85 19.49 1.41
C GLU A 435 -32.99 20.77 1.38
N SER A 436 -31.78 20.71 1.96
CA SER A 436 -30.86 21.86 1.99
C SER A 436 -30.36 22.25 0.59
N ILE A 437 -30.19 21.31 -0.32
CA ILE A 437 -29.75 21.60 -1.70
C ILE A 437 -30.95 22.04 -2.61
N GLY A 438 -32.18 21.70 -2.22
CA GLY A 438 -33.40 22.11 -2.93
C GLY A 438 -33.60 21.44 -4.28
N GLN A 439 -34.26 22.13 -5.20
CA GLN A 439 -34.52 21.63 -6.55
C GLN A 439 -33.23 21.68 -7.41
N PRO A 440 -33.10 20.80 -8.43
CA PRO A 440 -31.96 20.80 -9.34
C PRO A 440 -31.90 22.11 -10.15
N ASN A 441 -30.69 22.52 -10.48
CA ASN A 441 -30.45 23.73 -11.29
C ASN A 441 -30.66 23.47 -12.79
N ASP A 442 -30.31 22.24 -13.24
CA ASP A 442 -30.32 21.88 -14.64
C ASP A 442 -30.63 20.39 -14.85
N LYS A 443 -30.79 20.02 -16.09
CA LYS A 443 -30.99 18.65 -16.57
C LYS A 443 -30.02 18.33 -17.68
N LYS A 444 -29.43 17.14 -17.64
CA LYS A 444 -28.56 16.63 -18.67
C LYS A 444 -29.28 15.55 -19.46
N GLU A 445 -29.32 15.72 -20.78
CA GLU A 445 -29.75 14.68 -21.71
C GLU A 445 -28.52 14.00 -22.30
N ILE A 446 -28.38 12.71 -22.07
CA ILE A 446 -27.33 11.92 -22.69
C ILE A 446 -27.98 11.23 -23.89
N LEU A 447 -27.80 11.82 -25.06
CA LEU A 447 -28.38 11.31 -26.32
C LEU A 447 -27.75 9.99 -26.72
N GLY A 448 -28.48 8.90 -26.60
CA GLY A 448 -28.26 7.70 -27.40
C GLY A 448 -29.03 7.84 -28.72
N LEU A 449 -28.34 7.76 -29.84
CA LEU A 449 -28.84 8.18 -31.16
C LEU A 449 -30.08 7.43 -31.67
N LEU A 450 -30.48 6.32 -31.10
CA LEU A 450 -31.65 5.52 -31.56
C LEU A 450 -32.42 4.75 -30.45
N TRP A 451 -31.84 4.50 -29.28
CA TRP A 451 -32.41 3.62 -28.27
C TRP A 451 -32.13 4.10 -26.84
N GLY A 452 -32.99 4.93 -26.28
CA GLY A 452 -32.97 5.30 -24.87
C GLY A 452 -32.10 6.51 -24.55
N ALA A 453 -32.67 7.69 -24.57
CA ALA A 453 -32.04 8.87 -23.97
C ALA A 453 -31.95 8.64 -22.46
N GLN A 454 -30.74 8.80 -21.90
CA GLN A 454 -30.57 8.84 -20.46
C GLN A 454 -30.71 10.29 -20.00
N TYR A 455 -31.47 10.47 -18.93
CA TYR A 455 -31.68 11.79 -18.33
C TYR A 455 -31.07 11.79 -16.93
N ALA A 456 -30.57 12.94 -16.54
CA ALA A 456 -30.11 13.19 -15.19
C ALA A 456 -30.51 14.59 -14.75
N TYR A 457 -30.78 14.78 -13.47
CA TYR A 457 -30.84 16.07 -12.85
C TYR A 457 -29.47 16.45 -12.30
N LEU A 458 -29.20 17.77 -12.38
CA LEU A 458 -27.91 18.34 -11.98
C LEU A 458 -28.16 19.42 -10.91
N TRP A 459 -27.32 19.39 -9.87
CA TRP A 459 -27.11 20.49 -8.94
C TRP A 459 -25.70 21.00 -9.15
N ASP A 460 -25.57 22.29 -9.39
CA ASP A 460 -24.28 22.92 -9.57
C ASP A 460 -23.45 22.79 -8.29
N ARG A 461 -22.19 22.49 -8.47
CA ARG A 461 -21.25 22.52 -7.35
C ARG A 461 -21.04 23.94 -6.84
N ASP A 462 -20.72 24.06 -5.55
CA ASP A 462 -20.35 25.34 -4.95
C ASP A 462 -19.11 25.93 -5.64
N SER A 463 -19.02 27.25 -5.72
CA SER A 463 -17.93 27.96 -6.41
C SER A 463 -16.56 27.73 -5.75
N ASP A 464 -16.53 27.42 -4.45
CA ASP A 464 -15.33 27.10 -3.69
C ASP A 464 -14.92 25.61 -3.79
N ASN A 465 -15.71 24.78 -4.50
CA ASN A 465 -15.38 23.39 -4.79
C ASN A 465 -14.72 23.30 -6.18
N PRO A 466 -13.41 23.03 -6.28
CA PRO A 466 -12.73 23.01 -7.57
C PRO A 466 -13.28 21.93 -8.49
N ALA A 467 -13.19 22.17 -9.79
CA ALA A 467 -13.48 21.13 -10.77
C ALA A 467 -12.44 19.99 -10.63
N ASN A 468 -12.90 18.76 -10.76
CA ASN A 468 -12.04 17.60 -10.78
C ASN A 468 -11.82 17.13 -12.23
N SER A 469 -10.60 17.26 -12.72
CA SER A 469 -10.29 16.95 -14.12
C SER A 469 -10.28 15.45 -14.42
N ALA A 470 -10.27 14.60 -13.39
CA ALA A 470 -10.28 13.14 -13.55
C ALA A 470 -11.68 12.58 -13.87
N TYR A 471 -12.75 13.36 -13.70
CA TYR A 471 -14.12 12.92 -13.95
C TYR A 471 -14.79 13.79 -14.99
N ASP A 472 -15.64 13.15 -15.81
CA ASP A 472 -16.36 13.83 -16.90
C ASP A 472 -17.44 14.80 -16.38
N ASP A 473 -17.93 14.57 -15.16
CA ASP A 473 -18.99 15.35 -14.54
C ASP A 473 -18.54 15.91 -13.19
N ASN A 474 -18.69 17.21 -13.03
CA ASN A 474 -18.28 17.95 -11.85
C ASN A 474 -19.45 18.44 -10.99
N ASN A 475 -20.68 18.17 -11.39
CA ASN A 475 -21.91 18.51 -10.68
C ASN A 475 -22.46 17.29 -9.94
N LEU A 476 -23.33 17.51 -8.96
CA LEU A 476 -24.08 16.41 -8.37
C LEU A 476 -25.13 15.94 -9.39
N THR A 477 -24.96 14.72 -9.88
CA THR A 477 -25.80 14.16 -10.95
C THR A 477 -26.62 12.99 -10.43
N LEU A 478 -27.94 13.04 -10.64
CA LEU A 478 -28.85 11.92 -10.37
C LEU A 478 -29.37 11.36 -11.70
N SER A 479 -28.87 10.20 -12.08
CA SER A 479 -29.31 9.50 -13.29
C SER A 479 -30.63 8.77 -13.07
N PHE A 480 -31.53 8.83 -14.06
CA PHE A 480 -32.85 8.19 -14.00
C PHE A 480 -32.71 6.68 -14.30
N GLY A 481 -32.28 5.90 -13.34
CA GLY A 481 -32.14 4.44 -13.43
C GLY A 481 -33.37 3.64 -12.97
N GLY A 482 -34.42 4.33 -12.49
CA GLY A 482 -35.58 3.67 -11.91
C GLY A 482 -35.37 3.22 -10.46
N TYR A 483 -36.09 2.19 -10.09
CA TYR A 483 -36.04 1.54 -8.78
C TYR A 483 -36.41 0.05 -8.92
N ARG A 484 -36.06 -0.76 -7.95
CA ARG A 484 -36.46 -2.17 -7.91
C ARG A 484 -37.75 -2.34 -7.13
N THR A 485 -38.74 -2.97 -7.74
CA THR A 485 -40.02 -3.28 -7.08
C THR A 485 -39.82 -4.34 -6.00
N LYS A 486 -40.71 -4.35 -5.01
CA LYS A 486 -40.83 -5.46 -4.05
C LYS A 486 -41.19 -6.75 -4.78
N ALA A 487 -40.58 -7.87 -4.38
CA ALA A 487 -40.99 -9.17 -4.88
C ALA A 487 -42.43 -9.46 -4.47
N SER A 488 -43.26 -9.92 -5.42
CA SER A 488 -44.63 -10.31 -5.16
C SER A 488 -44.74 -11.84 -5.03
N SER A 489 -45.84 -12.29 -4.46
CA SER A 489 -46.16 -13.73 -4.37
C SER A 489 -46.37 -14.42 -5.74
N LEU A 490 -46.57 -13.62 -6.79
CA LEU A 490 -46.84 -14.08 -8.17
C LEU A 490 -45.62 -13.85 -9.11
N GLY A 491 -44.55 -13.22 -8.65
CA GLY A 491 -43.36 -12.96 -9.46
C GLY A 491 -42.22 -12.37 -8.67
N GLY A 492 -40.99 -12.45 -9.23
CA GLY A 492 -39.80 -11.83 -8.65
C GLY A 492 -39.85 -10.31 -8.71
N SER A 493 -38.86 -9.67 -8.09
CA SER A 493 -38.64 -8.21 -8.22
C SER A 493 -38.21 -7.85 -9.65
N SER A 494 -38.63 -6.67 -10.11
CA SER A 494 -38.25 -6.09 -11.41
C SER A 494 -37.77 -4.65 -11.26
N VAL A 495 -37.06 -4.15 -12.25
CA VAL A 495 -36.74 -2.71 -12.32
C VAL A 495 -37.88 -1.98 -12.99
N SER A 496 -38.34 -0.92 -12.34
CA SER A 496 -39.41 -0.04 -12.82
C SER A 496 -38.94 1.42 -12.87
N GLY A 497 -39.64 2.28 -13.59
CA GLY A 497 -39.31 3.72 -13.67
C GLY A 497 -38.05 4.06 -14.45
N SER A 498 -37.37 3.06 -15.06
CA SER A 498 -36.28 3.34 -16.01
C SER A 498 -36.81 4.14 -17.20
N PRO A 499 -35.99 5.05 -17.79
CA PRO A 499 -36.43 5.81 -18.92
C PRO A 499 -36.92 4.92 -20.05
N ALA A 500 -38.18 4.95 -20.34
CA ALA A 500 -38.77 4.32 -21.51
C ALA A 500 -38.92 5.39 -22.61
N GLY A 501 -38.04 5.32 -23.62
CA GLY A 501 -38.21 6.14 -24.82
C GLY A 501 -39.19 5.48 -25.79
N VAL A 502 -40.21 6.19 -26.22
CA VAL A 502 -40.99 5.77 -27.38
C VAL A 502 -40.24 6.19 -28.63
N LEU A 503 -40.30 5.32 -29.63
CA LEU A 503 -39.71 5.55 -30.96
C LEU A 503 -39.98 6.97 -31.46
N LEU A 504 -38.91 7.67 -31.87
CA LEU A 504 -38.91 9.05 -32.34
C LEU A 504 -39.02 10.17 -31.28
N GLY A 505 -38.79 9.89 -29.99
CA GLY A 505 -38.59 10.95 -28.98
C GLY A 505 -39.82 11.78 -28.63
N ALA A 506 -40.99 11.35 -29.04
CA ALA A 506 -42.23 12.12 -28.79
C ALA A 506 -42.69 12.09 -27.32
N LEU A 507 -42.40 10.99 -26.61
CA LEU A 507 -42.70 10.85 -25.19
C LEU A 507 -41.52 10.12 -24.52
N ALA A 508 -41.02 10.70 -23.45
CA ALA A 508 -40.08 10.01 -22.57
C ALA A 508 -40.44 10.33 -21.13
N ALA A 509 -40.43 9.32 -20.28
CA ALA A 509 -40.64 9.48 -18.85
C ALA A 509 -39.68 8.61 -18.09
N GLY A 510 -39.21 9.03 -16.93
CA GLY A 510 -38.36 8.26 -16.08
C GLY A 510 -38.40 8.76 -14.65
N GLU A 511 -37.94 7.87 -13.75
CA GLU A 511 -37.84 8.16 -12.33
C GLU A 511 -36.48 7.74 -11.82
N CYS A 512 -35.98 8.41 -10.80
CA CYS A 512 -34.91 7.90 -9.96
C CYS A 512 -35.29 8.04 -8.49
N HIS A 513 -34.95 7.03 -7.73
CA HIS A 513 -35.28 6.99 -6.32
C HIS A 513 -34.01 6.75 -5.50
N TYR A 514 -33.85 7.53 -4.44
CA TYR A 514 -32.72 7.43 -3.52
C TYR A 514 -33.20 7.28 -2.09
N TRP A 515 -32.62 6.37 -1.33
CA TRP A 515 -32.89 6.27 0.09
C TRP A 515 -32.25 7.42 0.86
N THR A 516 -32.95 7.90 1.88
CA THR A 516 -32.34 8.66 2.98
C THR A 516 -32.13 7.75 4.20
N SER A 517 -31.34 8.19 5.15
CA SER A 517 -31.15 7.45 6.41
C SER A 517 -32.34 7.55 7.36
N ASP A 518 -33.33 8.42 7.05
CA ASP A 518 -34.42 8.76 7.95
C ASP A 518 -35.55 7.76 7.87
N ASN A 519 -35.90 7.24 9.05
CA ASN A 519 -37.05 6.38 9.22
C ASN A 519 -38.35 7.18 9.22
N TYR A 520 -39.43 6.62 8.68
CA TYR A 520 -40.77 7.20 8.81
C TYR A 520 -41.62 6.37 9.79
N ASP A 521 -41.83 5.07 9.49
CA ASP A 521 -42.58 4.14 10.33
C ASP A 521 -41.96 2.72 10.27
N THR A 522 -42.69 1.71 10.74
CA THR A 522 -42.22 0.32 10.73
C THR A 522 -41.92 -0.17 9.31
N ASN A 523 -42.76 0.17 8.32
CA ASN A 523 -42.69 -0.37 6.96
C ASN A 523 -42.07 0.61 5.96
N ASN A 524 -42.08 1.91 6.25
CA ASN A 524 -41.72 2.97 5.32
C ASN A 524 -40.53 3.80 5.84
N ALA A 525 -39.75 4.34 4.91
CA ALA A 525 -38.68 5.29 5.17
C ALA A 525 -38.73 6.44 4.17
N TYR A 526 -38.14 7.58 4.54
CA TYR A 526 -38.04 8.70 3.63
C TYR A 526 -37.10 8.39 2.45
N ALA A 527 -37.56 8.77 1.27
CA ALA A 527 -36.80 8.65 0.05
C ALA A 527 -36.83 9.96 -0.74
N VAL A 528 -35.90 10.13 -1.62
CA VAL A 528 -35.91 11.18 -2.64
C VAL A 528 -36.43 10.55 -3.91
N LYS A 529 -37.53 11.09 -4.43
CA LYS A 529 -38.07 10.72 -5.72
C LYS A 529 -37.92 11.91 -6.67
N SER A 530 -37.29 11.62 -7.78
CA SER A 530 -37.17 12.56 -8.88
C SER A 530 -37.78 11.93 -10.12
N SER A 531 -38.62 12.68 -10.81
CA SER A 531 -39.28 12.22 -12.04
C SER A 531 -39.15 13.29 -13.12
N PHE A 532 -39.15 12.86 -14.36
CA PHE A 532 -39.31 13.74 -15.49
C PHE A 532 -40.30 13.17 -16.48
N THR A 533 -40.93 14.05 -17.21
CA THR A 533 -41.77 13.75 -18.37
C THR A 533 -41.41 14.69 -19.49
N ARG A 534 -41.24 14.16 -20.69
CA ARG A 534 -40.98 14.94 -21.91
C ARG A 534 -42.08 14.64 -22.93
N VAL A 535 -42.61 15.71 -23.53
CA VAL A 535 -43.57 15.61 -24.61
C VAL A 535 -43.05 16.39 -25.81
N ALA A 536 -43.03 15.73 -26.96
CA ALA A 536 -42.84 16.32 -28.30
C ALA A 536 -41.61 17.24 -28.43
N TRP A 537 -40.44 16.87 -27.94
CA TRP A 537 -39.17 17.61 -28.06
C TRP A 537 -39.15 19.02 -27.43
N LEU A 538 -40.29 19.53 -27.01
CA LEU A 538 -40.47 20.94 -26.64
C LEU A 538 -40.61 21.14 -25.12
N PHE A 539 -41.16 20.19 -24.41
CA PHE A 539 -41.51 20.37 -23.01
C PHE A 539 -41.00 19.23 -22.16
N SER A 540 -40.22 19.56 -21.16
CA SER A 540 -39.85 18.62 -20.10
C SER A 540 -40.11 19.29 -18.75
N TRP A 541 -40.76 18.58 -17.87
CA TRP A 541 -40.97 18.99 -16.49
C TRP A 541 -40.70 17.85 -15.54
N GLY A 542 -40.40 18.18 -14.36
CA GLY A 542 -40.19 17.24 -13.29
C GLY A 542 -39.78 17.96 -12.01
N ASN A 543 -39.82 17.25 -10.92
CA ASN A 543 -39.51 17.79 -9.62
C ASN A 543 -38.85 16.75 -8.74
N VAL A 544 -38.27 17.22 -7.66
CA VAL A 544 -37.74 16.37 -6.58
C VAL A 544 -38.72 16.47 -5.41
N THR A 545 -39.15 15.34 -4.93
CA THR A 545 -40.06 15.20 -3.79
C THR A 545 -39.47 14.22 -2.74
N TYR A 546 -40.01 14.25 -1.54
CA TYR A 546 -39.51 13.48 -0.40
C TYR A 546 -40.61 12.57 0.19
N PRO A 547 -41.11 11.59 -0.58
CA PRO A 547 -42.12 10.65 -0.10
C PRO A 547 -41.54 9.68 0.94
N HIS A 548 -42.42 9.06 1.71
CA HIS A 548 -42.10 7.84 2.46
C HIS A 548 -42.54 6.63 1.63
N LEU A 549 -41.64 5.65 1.51
CA LEU A 549 -41.79 4.53 0.58
C LEU A 549 -41.45 3.20 1.29
N ASP A 550 -41.96 2.07 0.77
CA ASP A 550 -41.79 0.74 1.37
C ASP A 550 -40.30 0.35 1.42
N LYS A 551 -39.82 0.04 2.61
CA LYS A 551 -38.42 -0.33 2.91
C LYS A 551 -37.91 -1.55 2.15
N MET A 552 -38.80 -2.41 1.67
CA MET A 552 -38.47 -3.61 0.91
C MET A 552 -38.33 -3.36 -0.60
N GLU A 553 -38.61 -2.17 -1.07
CA GLU A 553 -38.30 -1.80 -2.45
C GLU A 553 -36.84 -1.32 -2.57
N GLY A 554 -36.20 -1.65 -3.68
CA GLY A 554 -34.80 -1.30 -3.91
C GLY A 554 -34.63 0.09 -4.50
N ARG A 555 -33.80 0.93 -3.87
CA ARG A 555 -33.47 2.30 -4.36
C ARG A 555 -31.98 2.54 -4.36
N ASN A 556 -31.54 3.49 -5.14
CA ASN A 556 -30.16 3.94 -5.12
C ASN A 556 -29.80 4.56 -3.76
N ILE A 557 -28.51 4.57 -3.45
CA ILE A 557 -27.96 5.32 -2.32
C ILE A 557 -26.90 6.28 -2.86
N ARG A 558 -27.02 7.56 -2.45
CA ARG A 558 -25.99 8.57 -2.63
C ARG A 558 -25.40 8.88 -1.26
N CYS A 559 -24.13 8.56 -1.08
CA CYS A 559 -23.43 8.83 0.16
C CYS A 559 -23.05 10.31 0.27
N VAL A 560 -22.91 10.79 1.49
CA VAL A 560 -22.32 12.10 1.81
C VAL A 560 -21.11 11.89 2.72
N ARG A 561 -20.15 12.80 2.65
CA ARG A 561 -18.97 12.77 3.48
C ARG A 561 -19.38 12.93 4.94
N GLN A 562 -18.89 12.05 5.81
CA GLN A 562 -19.07 12.20 7.25
C GLN A 562 -18.18 13.34 7.74
N ILE A 563 -18.77 14.46 8.12
CA ILE A 563 -18.05 15.55 8.76
C ILE A 563 -17.89 15.17 10.23
N VAL A 564 -16.67 14.89 10.65
CA VAL A 564 -16.36 14.79 12.06
C VAL A 564 -16.00 16.19 12.51
N ASN A 565 -16.89 16.81 13.26
CA ASN A 565 -16.58 18.06 13.94
C ASN A 565 -15.50 17.75 14.98
N ASN A 566 -14.32 18.35 14.82
CA ASN A 566 -13.22 18.31 15.79
C ASN A 566 -13.58 19.13 17.04
#